data_d279e0ae929aa4a161bea2e21066bf0d
#
_entry.id   d279e0ae929aa4a161bea2e21066bf0d
#
_cell.length_a   1.000
_cell.length_b   1.000
_cell.length_c   1.000
_cell.angle_alpha   90.00
_cell.angle_beta   90.00
_cell.angle_gamma   90.00
#
_symmetry.space_group_name_H-M   'P 1'
#
loop_
_entity.id
_entity.type
_entity.pdbx_description
1 polymer ?
#
loop_
_entity_poly.entity_id
_entity_poly.type
_entity_poly.pdbx_seq_one_letter_code
_entity_poly.pdbx_strand_id
1 'polypeptide(L)'
;MKSRSLQPQWILLARIGWVLITLFFLTTFILGLPYRYSELAVPCDAPVCPALALSSEDAALIDASPFSIQGYASFHVGLELLTALSMSVMASLLFWKYFDNWMGILTAYLLIYIGLALFVQASLVFATQYPPVEWLYTQLSLLFVPLILLVVFIFPNGRFLNRLSLLAFKICLLAWILDLTRNILGDQVGSLLFLSMLALGIWSQIYRYRHVSTAIERQQTKWVLLGITGLILCMAGWSLFFDIFPRSTPQGLFLTNTIGMAIIYLMAYIFPVSMMIAIMRYGLWGIDVIIRRTVQYAVVSVLLAAAYFGSITLLQGSITAVTGAQSPLAIVLSTLLIAALFNPLRQRVQTAVDRRFYRQKYDKQQVLA
;
A
#
# COMPACT_ATOMS: atom_id res chain seq x y z
N MET A 1 26.38 -6.53 -21.07
CA MET A 1 25.55 -7.56 -21.71
C MET A 1 24.39 -6.85 -22.43
N LYS A 2 24.34 -6.90 -23.75
CA LYS A 2 23.27 -6.31 -24.55
C LYS A 2 21.95 -7.03 -24.16
N SER A 3 20.98 -6.30 -23.61
CA SER A 3 19.60 -6.78 -23.54
C SER A 3 19.20 -7.15 -24.96
N ARG A 4 18.69 -8.36 -25.18
CA ARG A 4 17.95 -8.63 -26.43
C ARG A 4 16.82 -7.63 -26.43
N SER A 5 16.92 -6.57 -27.21
CA SER A 5 15.81 -5.67 -27.47
C SER A 5 14.70 -6.54 -28.04
N LEU A 6 13.55 -6.53 -27.37
CA LEU A 6 12.31 -7.04 -27.97
C LEU A 6 12.18 -6.42 -29.35
N GLN A 7 11.59 -7.15 -30.29
CA GLN A 7 11.30 -6.58 -31.61
C GLN A 7 10.55 -5.26 -31.42
N PRO A 8 10.92 -4.17 -32.10
CA PRO A 8 10.36 -2.84 -31.91
C PRO A 8 8.82 -2.81 -31.93
N GLN A 9 8.20 -3.72 -32.66
CA GLN A 9 6.76 -3.89 -32.78
C GLN A 9 6.07 -4.21 -31.44
N TRP A 10 6.63 -5.10 -30.62
CA TRP A 10 6.04 -5.46 -29.33
C TRP A 10 6.11 -4.33 -28.29
N ILE A 11 7.19 -3.55 -28.34
CA ILE A 11 7.33 -2.37 -27.49
C ILE A 11 6.29 -1.31 -27.89
N LEU A 12 6.09 -1.10 -29.20
CA LEU A 12 5.08 -0.15 -29.68
C LEU A 12 3.67 -0.57 -29.25
N LEU A 13 3.30 -1.85 -29.40
CA LEU A 13 2.02 -2.36 -28.96
C LEU A 13 1.82 -2.19 -27.44
N ALA A 14 2.86 -2.48 -26.64
CA ALA A 14 2.80 -2.28 -25.20
C ALA A 14 2.60 -0.80 -24.83
N ARG A 15 3.23 0.12 -25.55
CA ARG A 15 3.06 1.57 -25.33
C ARG A 15 1.63 2.03 -25.66
N ILE A 16 1.12 1.63 -26.82
CA ILE A 16 -0.26 1.96 -27.24
C ILE A 16 -1.25 1.39 -26.20
N GLY A 17 -1.07 0.11 -25.82
CA GLY A 17 -1.91 -0.54 -24.83
C GLY A 17 -1.88 0.19 -23.48
N TRP A 18 -0.71 0.65 -23.02
CA TRP A 18 -0.60 1.40 -21.78
C TRP A 18 -1.37 2.72 -21.84
N VAL A 19 -1.26 3.48 -22.93
CA VAL A 19 -2.00 4.73 -23.12
C VAL A 19 -3.51 4.48 -23.11
N LEU A 20 -3.98 3.47 -23.87
CA LEU A 20 -5.40 3.16 -23.94
C LEU A 20 -5.99 2.71 -22.60
N ILE A 21 -5.29 1.85 -21.87
CA ILE A 21 -5.72 1.36 -20.56
C ILE A 21 -5.70 2.51 -19.54
N THR A 22 -4.66 3.35 -19.56
CA THR A 22 -4.59 4.51 -18.67
C THR A 22 -5.74 5.49 -18.94
N LEU A 23 -6.01 5.80 -20.19
CA LEU A 23 -7.12 6.67 -20.58
C LEU A 23 -8.47 6.07 -20.16
N PHE A 24 -8.67 4.78 -20.35
CA PHE A 24 -9.91 4.11 -19.95
C PHE A 24 -10.12 4.21 -18.43
N PHE A 25 -9.15 3.79 -17.61
CA PHE A 25 -9.28 3.85 -16.16
C PHE A 25 -9.37 5.29 -15.63
N LEU A 26 -8.65 6.24 -16.21
CA LEU A 26 -8.72 7.63 -15.81
C LEU A 26 -10.09 8.24 -16.15
N THR A 27 -10.65 7.92 -17.32
CA THR A 27 -11.98 8.40 -17.71
C THR A 27 -13.07 7.82 -16.79
N THR A 28 -13.04 6.50 -16.55
CA THR A 28 -14.01 5.86 -15.64
C THR A 28 -13.87 6.39 -14.22
N PHE A 29 -12.66 6.67 -13.77
CA PHE A 29 -12.41 7.29 -12.47
C PHE A 29 -13.01 8.68 -12.35
N ILE A 30 -12.71 9.59 -13.30
CA ILE A 30 -13.20 10.97 -13.26
C ILE A 30 -14.74 11.00 -13.31
N LEU A 31 -15.32 10.22 -14.20
CA LEU A 31 -16.78 10.12 -14.32
C LEU A 31 -17.42 9.43 -13.10
N GLY A 32 -16.68 8.60 -12.40
CA GLY A 32 -17.13 7.89 -11.20
C GLY A 32 -17.13 8.71 -9.93
N LEU A 33 -16.35 9.78 -9.85
CA LEU A 33 -16.23 10.60 -8.63
C LEU A 33 -17.59 11.10 -8.08
N PRO A 34 -18.52 11.67 -8.89
CA PRO A 34 -19.82 12.09 -8.38
C PRO A 34 -20.67 10.93 -7.85
N TYR A 35 -20.65 9.78 -8.54
CA TYR A 35 -21.38 8.59 -8.11
C TYR A 35 -20.81 8.06 -6.80
N ARG A 36 -19.49 7.98 -6.68
CA ARG A 36 -18.82 7.54 -5.46
C ARG A 36 -19.13 8.45 -4.28
N TYR A 37 -19.14 9.76 -4.50
CA TYR A 37 -19.53 10.71 -3.46
C TYR A 37 -20.98 10.48 -3.00
N SER A 38 -21.91 10.31 -3.93
CA SER A 38 -23.32 10.07 -3.60
C SER A 38 -23.53 8.75 -2.85
N GLU A 39 -22.81 7.69 -3.21
CA GLU A 39 -22.85 6.41 -2.48
C GLU A 39 -22.41 6.53 -1.02
N LEU A 40 -21.38 7.36 -0.75
CA LEU A 40 -20.85 7.54 0.59
C LEU A 40 -21.61 8.59 1.42
N ALA A 41 -22.29 9.52 0.75
CA ALA A 41 -23.06 10.58 1.41
C ALA A 41 -24.49 10.16 1.81
N VAL A 42 -24.93 8.97 1.36
CA VAL A 42 -26.27 8.45 1.66
C VAL A 42 -26.12 7.13 2.43
N PRO A 43 -26.77 6.98 3.61
CA PRO A 43 -26.77 5.72 4.34
C PRO A 43 -27.34 4.57 3.49
N CYS A 44 -26.81 3.37 3.66
CA CYS A 44 -27.21 2.17 2.97
C CYS A 44 -27.59 1.08 3.97
N ASP A 45 -28.87 0.70 4.00
CA ASP A 45 -29.39 -0.40 4.84
C ASP A 45 -29.80 -1.62 3.99
N ALA A 46 -29.33 -1.71 2.73
CA ALA A 46 -29.55 -2.85 1.85
C ALA A 46 -28.73 -4.07 2.32
N PRO A 47 -29.14 -5.31 1.96
CA PRO A 47 -28.37 -6.52 2.29
C PRO A 47 -26.93 -6.51 1.78
N VAL A 48 -26.67 -5.79 0.69
CA VAL A 48 -25.34 -5.58 0.10
C VAL A 48 -25.16 -4.09 -0.12
N CYS A 49 -24.29 -3.48 0.66
CA CYS A 49 -23.93 -2.08 0.53
C CYS A 49 -22.59 -1.90 -0.17
N PRO A 50 -22.38 -0.75 -0.85
CA PRO A 50 -21.08 -0.40 -1.42
C PRO A 50 -19.97 -0.39 -0.35
N ALA A 51 -18.75 -0.65 -0.79
CA ALA A 51 -17.61 -0.62 0.13
C ALA A 51 -17.48 0.74 0.82
N LEU A 52 -17.36 0.73 2.16
CA LEU A 52 -17.27 1.92 3.01
C LEU A 52 -18.57 2.76 3.10
N ALA A 53 -19.67 2.37 2.46
CA ALA A 53 -20.97 2.99 2.75
C ALA A 53 -21.36 2.70 4.19
N LEU A 54 -21.96 3.67 4.85
CA LEU A 54 -22.39 3.58 6.24
C LEU A 54 -23.84 3.10 6.30
N SER A 55 -24.18 2.26 7.28
CA SER A 55 -25.55 1.99 7.65
C SER A 55 -26.21 3.24 8.28
N SER A 56 -27.53 3.28 8.39
CA SER A 56 -28.21 4.38 9.09
C SER A 56 -27.76 4.51 10.55
N GLU A 57 -27.46 3.41 11.21
CA GLU A 57 -26.92 3.37 12.55
C GLU A 57 -25.49 3.94 12.62
N ASP A 58 -24.61 3.50 11.71
CA ASP A 58 -23.23 4.00 11.63
C ASP A 58 -23.17 5.48 11.23
N ALA A 59 -24.06 5.93 10.35
CA ALA A 59 -24.17 7.33 9.97
C ALA A 59 -24.53 8.23 11.16
N ALA A 60 -25.48 7.80 12.01
CA ALA A 60 -25.81 8.51 13.24
C ALA A 60 -24.64 8.56 14.22
N LEU A 61 -23.80 7.50 14.28
CA LEU A 61 -22.58 7.49 15.09
C LEU A 61 -21.51 8.46 14.55
N ILE A 62 -21.37 8.58 13.23
CA ILE A 62 -20.45 9.52 12.59
C ILE A 62 -20.93 10.97 12.79
N ASP A 63 -22.22 11.25 12.63
CA ASP A 63 -22.77 12.60 12.85
C ASP A 63 -22.68 13.06 14.33
N ALA A 64 -22.62 12.12 15.26
CA ALA A 64 -22.29 12.42 16.67
C ALA A 64 -20.79 12.74 16.90
N SER A 65 -19.94 12.52 15.90
CA SER A 65 -18.51 12.89 15.88
C SER A 65 -18.33 14.31 15.31
N PRO A 66 -17.11 14.90 15.33
CA PRO A 66 -16.82 16.16 14.64
C PRO A 66 -16.95 16.09 13.11
N PHE A 67 -17.28 14.94 12.56
CA PHE A 67 -17.36 14.68 11.11
C PHE A 67 -18.81 14.42 10.71
N SER A 68 -19.34 15.24 9.78
CA SER A 68 -20.64 14.94 9.15
C SER A 68 -20.48 13.82 8.10
N ILE A 69 -21.60 13.17 7.73
CA ILE A 69 -21.59 12.16 6.66
C ILE A 69 -21.06 12.74 5.33
N GLN A 70 -21.35 14.02 5.02
CA GLN A 70 -20.77 14.69 3.84
C GLN A 70 -19.25 14.89 3.99
N GLY A 71 -18.77 15.19 5.19
CA GLY A 71 -17.34 15.26 5.51
C GLY A 71 -16.66 13.91 5.32
N TYR A 72 -17.30 12.84 5.77
CA TYR A 72 -16.86 11.46 5.56
C TYR A 72 -16.75 11.11 4.07
N ALA A 73 -17.79 11.38 3.28
CA ALA A 73 -17.79 11.16 1.83
C ALA A 73 -16.67 11.96 1.12
N SER A 74 -16.55 13.25 1.45
CA SER A 74 -15.50 14.13 0.89
C SER A 74 -14.10 13.66 1.22
N PHE A 75 -13.88 13.17 2.43
CA PHE A 75 -12.60 12.64 2.89
C PHE A 75 -12.18 11.40 2.08
N HIS A 76 -13.08 10.43 1.92
CA HIS A 76 -12.79 9.20 1.16
C HIS A 76 -12.57 9.48 -0.32
N VAL A 77 -13.43 10.27 -0.95
CA VAL A 77 -13.25 10.69 -2.35
C VAL A 77 -11.94 11.46 -2.51
N GLY A 78 -11.56 12.29 -1.54
CA GLY A 78 -10.28 12.99 -1.53
C GLY A 78 -9.08 12.06 -1.46
N LEU A 79 -9.13 11.01 -0.64
CA LEU A 79 -8.10 9.96 -0.57
C LEU A 79 -7.99 9.20 -1.89
N GLU A 80 -9.12 8.82 -2.48
CA GLU A 80 -9.15 8.15 -3.79
C GLU A 80 -8.54 9.05 -4.88
N LEU A 81 -8.91 10.34 -4.91
CA LEU A 81 -8.37 11.32 -5.86
C LEU A 81 -6.85 11.51 -5.70
N LEU A 82 -6.37 11.66 -4.46
CA LEU A 82 -4.94 11.79 -4.18
C LEU A 82 -4.18 10.55 -4.65
N THR A 83 -4.71 9.37 -4.38
CA THR A 83 -4.10 8.09 -4.78
C THR A 83 -4.08 7.94 -6.30
N ALA A 84 -5.20 8.16 -6.96
CA ALA A 84 -5.31 8.09 -8.41
C ALA A 84 -4.34 9.05 -9.12
N LEU A 85 -4.28 10.31 -8.69
CA LEU A 85 -3.39 11.32 -9.27
C LEU A 85 -1.92 10.97 -9.05
N SER A 86 -1.52 10.67 -7.82
CA SER A 86 -0.12 10.39 -7.51
C SER A 86 0.40 9.13 -8.19
N MET A 87 -0.39 8.04 -8.21
CA MET A 87 -0.01 6.81 -8.91
C MET A 87 0.05 7.02 -10.43
N SER A 88 -0.88 7.79 -11.01
CA SER A 88 -0.86 8.14 -12.43
C SER A 88 0.35 8.98 -12.80
N VAL A 89 0.73 9.94 -11.96
CA VAL A 89 1.97 10.75 -12.15
C VAL A 89 3.19 9.83 -12.07
N MET A 90 3.30 8.97 -11.06
CA MET A 90 4.42 8.04 -10.93
C MET A 90 4.52 7.09 -12.12
N ALA A 91 3.39 6.52 -12.56
CA ALA A 91 3.31 5.65 -13.74
C ALA A 91 3.75 6.38 -15.01
N SER A 92 3.28 7.60 -15.23
CA SER A 92 3.62 8.43 -16.39
C SER A 92 5.11 8.81 -16.42
N LEU A 93 5.69 9.16 -15.26
CA LEU A 93 7.12 9.43 -15.12
C LEU A 93 7.98 8.20 -15.45
N LEU A 94 7.60 7.03 -14.94
CA LEU A 94 8.28 5.78 -15.27
C LEU A 94 8.13 5.43 -16.74
N PHE A 95 6.92 5.53 -17.27
CA PHE A 95 6.64 5.27 -18.68
C PHE A 95 7.48 6.17 -19.59
N TRP A 96 7.51 7.48 -19.33
CA TRP A 96 8.26 8.43 -20.15
C TRP A 96 9.78 8.19 -20.08
N LYS A 97 10.30 7.99 -18.87
CA LYS A 97 11.75 7.84 -18.67
C LYS A 97 12.30 6.49 -19.17
N TYR A 98 11.48 5.44 -19.09
CA TYR A 98 11.89 4.04 -19.39
C TYR A 98 11.04 3.40 -20.47
N PHE A 99 10.55 4.20 -21.41
CA PHE A 99 9.63 3.76 -22.46
C PHE A 99 10.23 2.68 -23.39
N ASP A 100 11.57 2.56 -23.50
CA ASP A 100 12.28 1.51 -24.23
C ASP A 100 12.61 0.27 -23.38
N ASN A 101 12.37 0.34 -22.08
CA ASN A 101 12.68 -0.73 -21.14
C ASN A 101 11.40 -1.50 -20.76
N TRP A 102 11.38 -2.79 -21.09
CA TRP A 102 10.25 -3.66 -20.79
C TRP A 102 9.83 -3.65 -19.32
N MET A 103 10.81 -3.67 -18.39
CA MET A 103 10.51 -3.60 -16.95
C MET A 103 9.89 -2.26 -16.54
N GLY A 104 10.34 -1.15 -17.14
CA GLY A 104 9.74 0.17 -16.90
C GLY A 104 8.29 0.23 -17.36
N ILE A 105 7.99 -0.30 -18.56
CA ILE A 105 6.62 -0.37 -19.10
C ILE A 105 5.73 -1.25 -18.22
N LEU A 106 6.17 -2.46 -17.85
CA LEU A 106 5.38 -3.36 -16.98
C LEU A 106 5.10 -2.73 -15.61
N THR A 107 6.08 -2.05 -15.02
CA THR A 107 5.90 -1.38 -13.74
C THR A 107 4.94 -0.18 -13.88
N ALA A 108 5.01 0.56 -14.98
CA ALA A 108 4.06 1.63 -15.24
C ALA A 108 2.62 1.11 -15.39
N TYR A 109 2.41 -0.04 -16.04
CA TYR A 109 1.11 -0.72 -16.03
C TYR A 109 0.65 -1.07 -14.62
N LEU A 110 1.54 -1.69 -13.83
CA LEU A 110 1.22 -2.10 -12.46
C LEU A 110 0.79 -0.92 -11.60
N LEU A 111 1.45 0.22 -11.72
CA LEU A 111 1.09 1.45 -11.00
C LEU A 111 -0.28 1.99 -11.38
N ILE A 112 -0.65 1.94 -12.68
CA ILE A 112 -2.00 2.34 -13.13
C ILE A 112 -3.07 1.41 -12.52
N TYR A 113 -2.84 0.09 -12.52
CA TYR A 113 -3.77 -0.86 -11.91
C TYR A 113 -3.91 -0.63 -10.40
N ILE A 114 -2.81 -0.42 -9.68
CA ILE A 114 -2.84 -0.15 -8.23
C ILE A 114 -3.60 1.15 -7.96
N GLY A 115 -3.32 2.22 -8.71
CA GLY A 115 -3.85 3.55 -8.45
C GLY A 115 -5.29 3.79 -8.93
N LEU A 116 -5.75 3.10 -9.97
CA LEU A 116 -7.03 3.39 -10.62
C LEU A 116 -8.03 2.22 -10.63
N ALA A 117 -7.57 1.00 -10.29
CA ALA A 117 -8.42 -0.19 -10.29
C ALA A 117 -8.45 -0.94 -8.96
N LEU A 118 -7.34 -0.97 -8.19
CA LEU A 118 -7.25 -1.77 -6.98
C LEU A 118 -7.67 -0.99 -5.71
N PHE A 119 -7.12 0.22 -5.52
CA PHE A 119 -7.36 1.02 -4.31
C PHE A 119 -8.46 2.07 -4.48
N VAL A 120 -8.97 2.27 -5.68
CA VAL A 120 -9.94 3.31 -5.99
C VAL A 120 -11.24 2.67 -6.45
N GLN A 121 -12.34 3.01 -5.77
CA GLN A 121 -13.66 2.45 -6.06
C GLN A 121 -14.46 3.26 -7.08
N ALA A 122 -14.16 4.55 -7.26
CA ALA A 122 -14.89 5.43 -8.17
C ALA A 122 -14.96 4.88 -9.61
N SER A 123 -13.87 4.27 -10.11
CA SER A 123 -13.85 3.64 -11.45
C SER A 123 -14.86 2.50 -11.58
N LEU A 124 -14.96 1.65 -10.55
CA LEU A 124 -15.88 0.51 -10.51
C LEU A 124 -17.32 1.00 -10.41
N VAL A 125 -17.59 1.98 -9.54
CA VAL A 125 -18.93 2.54 -9.33
C VAL A 125 -19.48 3.12 -10.62
N PHE A 126 -18.68 3.83 -11.41
CA PHE A 126 -19.10 4.28 -12.73
C PHE A 126 -19.33 3.12 -13.70
N ALA A 127 -18.42 2.14 -13.70
CA ALA A 127 -18.50 1.01 -14.63
C ALA A 127 -19.81 0.22 -14.43
N THR A 128 -20.23 0.00 -13.19
CA THR A 128 -21.48 -0.75 -12.88
C THR A 128 -22.76 -0.06 -13.37
N GLN A 129 -22.71 1.24 -13.69
CA GLN A 129 -23.87 1.95 -14.29
C GLN A 129 -24.09 1.57 -15.75
N TYR A 130 -23.08 1.03 -16.44
CA TYR A 130 -23.11 0.76 -17.88
C TYR A 130 -22.56 -0.64 -18.19
N PRO A 131 -23.42 -1.65 -18.49
CA PRO A 131 -22.97 -3.04 -18.66
C PRO A 131 -21.80 -3.27 -19.63
N PRO A 132 -21.67 -2.57 -20.79
CA PRO A 132 -20.48 -2.72 -21.63
C PRO A 132 -19.19 -2.21 -20.98
N VAL A 133 -19.29 -1.14 -20.19
CA VAL A 133 -18.14 -0.56 -19.48
C VAL A 133 -17.74 -1.47 -18.32
N GLU A 134 -18.71 -2.01 -17.59
CA GLU A 134 -18.50 -2.97 -16.50
C GLU A 134 -17.80 -4.23 -17.01
N TRP A 135 -18.25 -4.78 -18.11
CA TRP A 135 -17.60 -5.94 -18.73
C TRP A 135 -16.15 -5.64 -19.08
N LEU A 136 -15.89 -4.51 -19.77
CA LEU A 136 -14.52 -4.11 -20.14
C LEU A 136 -13.66 -3.84 -18.92
N TYR A 137 -14.18 -3.13 -17.92
CA TYR A 137 -13.50 -2.86 -16.65
C TYR A 137 -13.09 -4.15 -15.96
N THR A 138 -13.99 -5.10 -15.87
CA THR A 138 -13.75 -6.42 -15.26
C THR A 138 -12.64 -7.16 -16.00
N GLN A 139 -12.74 -7.27 -17.35
CA GLN A 139 -11.73 -7.96 -18.16
C GLN A 139 -10.33 -7.32 -18.00
N LEU A 140 -10.25 -5.99 -18.00
CA LEU A 140 -8.98 -5.29 -17.81
C LEU A 140 -8.46 -5.48 -16.38
N SER A 141 -9.32 -5.39 -15.36
CA SER A 141 -8.92 -5.57 -13.96
C SER A 141 -8.35 -6.97 -13.68
N LEU A 142 -8.85 -7.99 -14.35
CA LEU A 142 -8.33 -9.37 -14.26
C LEU A 142 -6.87 -9.48 -14.71
N LEU A 143 -6.37 -8.57 -15.55
CA LEU A 143 -4.96 -8.57 -15.97
C LEU A 143 -3.99 -8.20 -14.84
N PHE A 144 -4.48 -7.66 -13.71
CA PHE A 144 -3.62 -7.28 -12.57
C PHE A 144 -2.84 -8.47 -12.00
N VAL A 145 -3.50 -9.61 -11.78
CA VAL A 145 -2.85 -10.80 -11.19
C VAL A 145 -1.75 -11.37 -12.08
N PRO A 146 -1.98 -11.66 -13.39
CA PRO A 146 -0.89 -12.06 -14.28
C PRO A 146 0.25 -11.05 -14.36
N LEU A 147 -0.09 -9.75 -14.34
CA LEU A 147 0.89 -8.68 -14.44
C LEU A 147 1.81 -8.63 -13.20
N ILE A 148 1.24 -8.64 -11.98
CA ILE A 148 2.04 -8.63 -10.76
C ILE A 148 2.89 -9.89 -10.62
N LEU A 149 2.32 -11.06 -10.94
CA LEU A 149 3.09 -12.31 -10.95
C LEU A 149 4.23 -12.24 -11.95
N LEU A 150 3.98 -11.77 -13.18
CA LEU A 150 5.02 -11.61 -14.19
C LEU A 150 6.14 -10.70 -13.68
N VAL A 151 5.79 -9.51 -13.16
CA VAL A 151 6.77 -8.56 -12.61
C VAL A 151 7.59 -9.22 -11.51
N VAL A 152 6.95 -9.90 -10.55
CA VAL A 152 7.65 -10.56 -9.43
C VAL A 152 8.60 -11.66 -9.93
N PHE A 153 8.25 -12.45 -10.95
CA PHE A 153 9.11 -13.52 -11.45
C PHE A 153 10.28 -13.03 -12.30
N ILE A 154 10.13 -11.94 -13.07
CA ILE A 154 11.17 -11.48 -14.03
C ILE A 154 11.99 -10.30 -13.53
N PHE A 155 11.62 -9.64 -12.43
CA PHE A 155 12.36 -8.52 -11.85
C PHE A 155 13.79 -8.97 -11.43
N PRO A 156 14.85 -8.11 -11.53
CA PRO A 156 14.86 -6.76 -12.09
C PRO A 156 15.19 -6.68 -13.58
N ASN A 157 15.70 -7.75 -14.17
CA ASN A 157 16.32 -7.75 -15.50
C ASN A 157 15.37 -8.14 -16.65
N GLY A 158 14.09 -8.36 -16.34
CA GLY A 158 13.07 -8.73 -17.34
C GLY A 158 13.20 -10.16 -17.86
N ARG A 159 13.89 -11.07 -17.14
CA ARG A 159 14.10 -12.47 -17.56
C ARG A 159 13.74 -13.44 -16.44
N PHE A 160 13.17 -14.57 -16.81
CA PHE A 160 13.02 -15.68 -15.87
C PHE A 160 14.38 -16.18 -15.40
N LEU A 161 14.47 -16.61 -14.15
CA LEU A 161 15.71 -17.12 -13.54
C LEU A 161 16.25 -18.34 -14.30
N ASN A 162 15.37 -19.32 -14.55
CA ASN A 162 15.66 -20.57 -15.25
C ASN A 162 14.35 -21.15 -15.82
N ARG A 163 14.45 -22.33 -16.48
CA ARG A 163 13.27 -23.02 -17.04
C ARG A 163 12.25 -23.41 -15.97
N LEU A 164 12.72 -23.71 -14.74
CA LEU A 164 11.86 -24.07 -13.63
C LEU A 164 11.03 -22.87 -13.15
N SER A 165 11.61 -21.67 -13.05
CA SER A 165 10.87 -20.45 -12.68
C SER A 165 9.84 -20.06 -13.75
N LEU A 166 10.13 -20.29 -15.04
CA LEU A 166 9.16 -20.12 -16.12
C LEU A 166 8.01 -21.14 -16.02
N LEU A 167 8.34 -22.40 -15.69
CA LEU A 167 7.34 -23.44 -15.48
C LEU A 167 6.44 -23.11 -14.28
N ALA A 168 7.03 -22.69 -13.16
CA ALA A 168 6.30 -22.26 -11.97
C ALA A 168 5.35 -21.10 -12.30
N PHE A 169 5.81 -20.09 -13.02
CA PHE A 169 4.94 -18.99 -13.48
C PHE A 169 3.78 -19.50 -14.35
N LYS A 170 4.01 -20.40 -15.30
CA LYS A 170 2.96 -20.98 -16.16
C LYS A 170 1.94 -21.76 -15.34
N ILE A 171 2.39 -22.54 -14.34
CA ILE A 171 1.51 -23.28 -13.43
C ILE A 171 0.64 -22.31 -12.60
N CYS A 172 1.26 -21.25 -12.04
CA CYS A 172 0.53 -20.21 -11.32
C CYS A 172 -0.53 -19.55 -12.20
N LEU A 173 -0.16 -19.19 -13.45
CA LEU A 173 -1.10 -18.58 -14.39
C LEU A 173 -2.24 -19.51 -14.75
N LEU A 174 -1.94 -20.78 -15.00
CA LEU A 174 -2.98 -21.79 -15.29
C LEU A 174 -3.92 -22.00 -14.10
N ALA A 175 -3.37 -22.12 -12.91
CA ALA A 175 -4.16 -22.26 -11.67
C ALA A 175 -5.09 -21.06 -11.45
N TRP A 176 -4.60 -19.83 -11.69
CA TRP A 176 -5.40 -18.62 -11.62
C TRP A 176 -6.51 -18.60 -12.68
N ILE A 177 -6.23 -18.99 -13.94
CA ILE A 177 -7.25 -19.07 -15.00
C ILE A 177 -8.32 -20.12 -14.65
N LEU A 178 -7.93 -21.27 -14.12
CA LEU A 178 -8.86 -22.34 -13.73
C LEU A 178 -9.74 -21.89 -12.57
N ASP A 179 -9.20 -21.20 -11.58
CA ASP A 179 -9.99 -20.64 -10.48
C ASP A 179 -11.01 -19.61 -10.99
N LEU A 180 -10.57 -18.68 -11.85
CA LEU A 180 -11.40 -17.65 -12.46
C LEU A 180 -12.56 -18.24 -13.28
N THR A 181 -12.30 -19.29 -14.09
CA THR A 181 -13.29 -19.85 -15.02
C THR A 181 -14.29 -20.78 -14.35
N ARG A 182 -13.90 -21.42 -13.25
CA ARG A 182 -14.71 -22.47 -12.61
C ARG A 182 -15.21 -22.09 -11.23
N ASN A 183 -14.69 -21.00 -10.65
CA ASN A 183 -14.97 -20.59 -9.27
C ASN A 183 -14.93 -21.79 -8.28
N ILE A 184 -13.94 -22.70 -8.52
CA ILE A 184 -13.86 -24.02 -7.88
C ILE A 184 -13.55 -23.89 -6.41
N LEU A 185 -12.78 -22.87 -6.05
CA LEU A 185 -12.11 -22.82 -4.76
C LEU A 185 -12.81 -21.92 -3.72
N GLY A 186 -13.76 -21.09 -4.14
CA GLY A 186 -14.35 -20.08 -3.25
C GLY A 186 -13.34 -19.01 -2.80
N ASP A 187 -13.82 -17.92 -2.23
CA ASP A 187 -13.01 -16.72 -1.94
C ASP A 187 -11.81 -16.96 -1.01
N GLN A 188 -11.97 -17.83 -0.01
CA GLN A 188 -10.89 -18.11 0.95
C GLN A 188 -9.75 -18.90 0.32
N VAL A 189 -10.07 -19.93 -0.45
CA VAL A 189 -9.05 -20.78 -1.09
C VAL A 189 -8.40 -20.06 -2.27
N GLY A 190 -9.16 -19.25 -3.01
CA GLY A 190 -8.64 -18.36 -4.06
C GLY A 190 -7.61 -17.37 -3.49
N SER A 191 -7.87 -16.79 -2.33
CA SER A 191 -6.93 -15.90 -1.63
C SER A 191 -5.66 -16.65 -1.20
N LEU A 192 -5.76 -17.87 -0.66
CA LEU A 192 -4.62 -18.71 -0.31
C LEU A 192 -3.82 -19.12 -1.54
N LEU A 193 -4.48 -19.42 -2.65
CA LEU A 193 -3.83 -19.70 -3.93
C LEU A 193 -3.00 -18.49 -4.39
N PHE A 194 -3.59 -17.30 -4.40
CA PHE A 194 -2.89 -16.06 -4.76
C PHE A 194 -1.67 -15.82 -3.87
N LEU A 195 -1.81 -15.96 -2.55
CA LEU A 195 -0.69 -15.81 -1.61
C LEU A 195 0.41 -16.86 -1.86
N SER A 196 0.05 -18.10 -2.18
CA SER A 196 1.02 -19.15 -2.51
C SER A 196 1.79 -18.83 -3.80
N MET A 197 1.12 -18.28 -4.82
CA MET A 197 1.75 -17.83 -6.05
C MET A 197 2.75 -16.68 -5.80
N LEU A 198 2.37 -15.71 -4.97
CA LEU A 198 3.28 -14.63 -4.55
C LEU A 198 4.47 -15.17 -3.77
N ALA A 199 4.26 -16.12 -2.86
CA ALA A 199 5.34 -16.74 -2.10
C ALA A 199 6.36 -17.46 -3.00
N LEU A 200 5.90 -18.19 -4.02
CA LEU A 200 6.76 -18.81 -5.03
C LEU A 200 7.56 -17.75 -5.81
N GLY A 201 6.93 -16.65 -6.21
CA GLY A 201 7.59 -15.53 -6.85
C GLY A 201 8.66 -14.90 -5.96
N ILE A 202 8.34 -14.64 -4.69
CA ILE A 202 9.28 -14.10 -3.69
C ILE A 202 10.45 -15.06 -3.48
N TRP A 203 10.20 -16.36 -3.36
CA TRP A 203 11.27 -17.35 -3.25
C TRP A 203 12.19 -17.34 -4.47
N SER A 204 11.63 -17.27 -5.67
CA SER A 204 12.41 -17.11 -6.90
C SER A 204 13.31 -15.87 -6.85
N GLN A 205 12.82 -14.75 -6.28
CA GLN A 205 13.59 -13.52 -6.10
C GLN A 205 14.71 -13.67 -5.06
N ILE A 206 14.44 -14.32 -3.93
CA ILE A 206 15.44 -14.59 -2.89
C ILE A 206 16.56 -15.49 -3.44
N TYR A 207 16.21 -16.54 -4.20
CA TYR A 207 17.18 -17.41 -4.83
C TYR A 207 18.04 -16.63 -5.85
N ARG A 208 17.40 -15.81 -6.72
CA ARG A 208 18.11 -14.95 -7.68
C ARG A 208 19.07 -13.99 -6.96
N TYR A 209 18.61 -13.34 -5.90
CA TYR A 209 19.40 -12.42 -5.08
C TYR A 209 20.67 -13.08 -4.54
N ARG A 210 20.56 -14.32 -4.05
CA ARG A 210 21.68 -15.03 -3.43
C ARG A 210 22.70 -15.57 -4.43
N HIS A 211 22.24 -16.09 -5.57
CA HIS A 211 23.06 -16.91 -6.44
C HIS A 211 23.40 -16.32 -7.82
N VAL A 212 22.58 -15.41 -8.34
CA VAL A 212 22.67 -14.99 -9.75
C VAL A 212 22.87 -13.50 -9.94
N SER A 213 22.34 -12.67 -9.03
CA SER A 213 22.28 -11.22 -9.21
C SER A 213 23.64 -10.54 -9.15
N THR A 214 23.86 -9.59 -10.07
CA THR A 214 24.97 -8.61 -10.00
C THR A 214 24.79 -7.67 -8.80
N ALA A 215 25.83 -6.90 -8.46
CA ALA A 215 25.76 -5.95 -7.33
C ALA A 215 24.63 -4.92 -7.51
N ILE A 216 24.38 -4.45 -8.73
CA ILE A 216 23.29 -3.50 -9.05
C ILE A 216 21.93 -4.19 -8.92
N GLU A 217 21.76 -5.36 -9.49
CA GLU A 217 20.51 -6.13 -9.42
C GLU A 217 20.16 -6.51 -7.96
N ARG A 218 21.17 -6.80 -7.13
CA ARG A 218 20.97 -7.05 -5.69
C ARG A 218 20.41 -5.83 -4.97
N GLN A 219 20.91 -4.63 -5.29
CA GLN A 219 20.37 -3.40 -4.70
C GLN A 219 18.92 -3.15 -5.14
N GLN A 220 18.61 -3.35 -6.42
CA GLN A 220 17.22 -3.24 -6.91
C GLN A 220 16.29 -4.23 -6.24
N THR A 221 16.69 -5.49 -6.09
CA THR A 221 15.90 -6.53 -5.42
C THR A 221 15.68 -6.22 -3.94
N LYS A 222 16.66 -5.63 -3.23
CA LYS A 222 16.48 -5.18 -1.83
C LYS A 222 15.34 -4.17 -1.69
N TRP A 223 15.24 -3.19 -2.61
CA TRP A 223 14.15 -2.21 -2.59
C TRP A 223 12.79 -2.87 -2.78
N VAL A 224 12.67 -3.79 -3.73
CA VAL A 224 11.42 -4.50 -3.97
C VAL A 224 11.04 -5.40 -2.80
N LEU A 225 11.99 -6.13 -2.23
CA LEU A 225 11.75 -6.94 -1.03
C LEU A 225 11.34 -6.08 0.16
N LEU A 226 11.95 -4.90 0.34
CA LEU A 226 11.54 -3.93 1.35
C LEU A 226 10.08 -3.49 1.14
N GLY A 227 9.70 -3.18 -0.10
CA GLY A 227 8.34 -2.77 -0.44
C GLY A 227 7.31 -3.88 -0.16
N ILE A 228 7.60 -5.10 -0.58
CA ILE A 228 6.72 -6.26 -0.35
C ILE A 228 6.62 -6.57 1.16
N THR A 229 7.75 -6.63 1.86
CA THR A 229 7.77 -6.90 3.31
C THR A 229 7.04 -5.79 4.07
N GLY A 230 7.26 -4.54 3.71
CA GLY A 230 6.54 -3.40 4.26
C GLY A 230 5.04 -3.52 4.06
N LEU A 231 4.59 -3.85 2.86
CA LEU A 231 3.17 -4.06 2.56
C LEU A 231 2.56 -5.19 3.40
N ILE A 232 3.24 -6.34 3.52
CA ILE A 232 2.77 -7.48 4.34
C ILE A 232 2.66 -7.09 5.81
N LEU A 233 3.69 -6.44 6.37
CA LEU A 233 3.68 -5.98 7.76
C LEU A 233 2.57 -4.96 8.02
N CYS A 234 2.31 -4.09 7.06
CA CYS A 234 1.24 -3.13 7.13
C CYS A 234 -0.14 -3.81 7.10
N MET A 235 -0.34 -4.79 6.23
CA MET A 235 -1.60 -5.55 6.19
C MET A 235 -1.83 -6.35 7.48
N ALA A 236 -0.78 -6.96 8.05
CA ALA A 236 -0.86 -7.65 9.34
C ALA A 236 -1.16 -6.66 10.50
N GLY A 237 -0.50 -5.52 10.52
CA GLY A 237 -0.78 -4.45 11.49
C GLY A 237 -2.20 -3.91 11.38
N TRP A 238 -2.72 -3.83 10.16
CA TRP A 238 -4.08 -3.41 9.90
C TRP A 238 -5.12 -4.37 10.48
N SER A 239 -4.97 -5.69 10.30
CA SER A 239 -5.90 -6.66 10.89
C SER A 239 -5.94 -6.53 12.42
N LEU A 240 -4.77 -6.39 13.06
CA LEU A 240 -4.69 -6.15 14.52
C LEU A 240 -5.35 -4.84 14.95
N PHE A 241 -5.26 -3.79 14.12
CA PHE A 241 -5.90 -2.51 14.43
C PHE A 241 -7.44 -2.62 14.50
N PHE A 242 -8.06 -3.40 13.61
CA PHE A 242 -9.50 -3.65 13.66
C PHE A 242 -9.94 -4.45 14.89
N ASP A 243 -9.11 -5.37 15.37
CA ASP A 243 -9.40 -6.16 16.57
C ASP A 243 -9.35 -5.28 17.84
N ILE A 244 -8.46 -4.27 17.86
CA ILE A 244 -8.28 -3.37 19.00
C ILE A 244 -9.40 -2.30 19.07
N PHE A 245 -9.86 -1.79 17.92
CA PHE A 245 -10.87 -0.73 17.83
C PHE A 245 -12.18 -1.25 17.22
N PRO A 246 -13.10 -1.78 18.06
CA PRO A 246 -14.36 -2.32 17.56
C PRO A 246 -15.23 -1.20 16.98
N ARG A 247 -15.85 -1.49 15.83
CA ARG A 247 -16.71 -0.55 15.10
C ARG A 247 -18.04 -0.23 15.78
N SER A 248 -18.37 -0.91 16.86
CA SER A 248 -19.62 -0.71 17.62
C SER A 248 -19.67 0.58 18.44
N THR A 249 -18.60 1.37 18.44
CA THR A 249 -18.54 2.66 19.15
C THR A 249 -18.30 3.81 18.18
N PRO A 250 -18.83 5.04 18.42
CA PRO A 250 -18.59 6.19 17.55
C PRO A 250 -17.10 6.46 17.33
N GLN A 251 -16.30 6.35 18.40
CA GLN A 251 -14.86 6.53 18.34
C GLN A 251 -14.16 5.42 17.55
N GLY A 252 -14.55 4.16 17.75
CA GLY A 252 -14.00 3.01 17.04
C GLY A 252 -14.33 3.06 15.56
N LEU A 253 -15.57 3.40 15.20
CA LEU A 253 -16.02 3.57 13.83
C LEU A 253 -15.23 4.70 13.11
N PHE A 254 -15.11 5.86 13.77
CA PHE A 254 -14.34 6.98 13.25
C PHE A 254 -12.85 6.61 13.05
N LEU A 255 -12.22 6.00 14.05
CA LEU A 255 -10.82 5.59 13.99
C LEU A 255 -10.59 4.57 12.87
N THR A 256 -11.44 3.57 12.73
CA THR A 256 -11.27 2.51 11.73
C THR A 256 -11.58 3.01 10.33
N ASN A 257 -12.73 3.65 10.12
CA ASN A 257 -13.16 4.01 8.77
C ASN A 257 -12.52 5.31 8.25
N THR A 258 -12.04 6.20 9.11
CA THR A 258 -11.40 7.46 8.69
C THR A 258 -9.89 7.37 8.79
N ILE A 259 -9.35 7.33 10.01
CA ILE A 259 -7.89 7.33 10.23
C ILE A 259 -7.26 6.03 9.71
N GLY A 260 -7.90 4.91 9.99
CA GLY A 260 -7.42 3.62 9.55
C GLY A 260 -7.38 3.51 8.03
N MET A 261 -8.41 4.00 7.33
CA MET A 261 -8.39 4.02 5.87
C MET A 261 -7.31 4.95 5.31
N ALA A 262 -7.09 6.12 5.90
CA ALA A 262 -5.96 6.98 5.52
C ALA A 262 -4.61 6.26 5.64
N ILE A 263 -4.43 5.48 6.71
CA ILE A 263 -3.24 4.66 6.91
C ILE A 263 -3.11 3.59 5.82
N ILE A 264 -4.21 2.89 5.45
CA ILE A 264 -4.18 1.91 4.34
C ILE A 264 -3.74 2.56 3.04
N TYR A 265 -4.32 3.69 2.68
CA TYR A 265 -3.93 4.41 1.47
C TYR A 265 -2.46 4.81 1.51
N LEU A 266 -1.95 5.29 2.65
CA LEU A 266 -0.53 5.61 2.81
C LEU A 266 0.36 4.37 2.65
N MET A 267 -0.05 3.24 3.21
CA MET A 267 0.65 1.96 3.09
C MET A 267 0.67 1.44 1.66
N ALA A 268 -0.39 1.68 0.88
CA ALA A 268 -0.45 1.33 -0.53
C ALA A 268 0.69 1.95 -1.36
N TYR A 269 1.31 3.04 -0.90
CA TYR A 269 2.45 3.68 -1.56
C TYR A 269 3.79 2.98 -1.31
N ILE A 270 3.92 2.16 -0.27
CA ILE A 270 5.21 1.56 0.11
C ILE A 270 5.79 0.74 -1.05
N PHE A 271 4.99 -0.14 -1.64
CA PHE A 271 5.44 -0.98 -2.75
C PHE A 271 5.70 -0.17 -4.04
N PRO A 272 4.78 0.67 -4.55
CA PRO A 272 5.03 1.53 -5.70
C PRO A 272 6.25 2.43 -5.58
N VAL A 273 6.42 3.10 -4.45
CA VAL A 273 7.58 3.97 -4.22
C VAL A 273 8.88 3.15 -4.20
N SER A 274 8.89 1.99 -3.55
CA SER A 274 10.06 1.12 -3.52
C SER A 274 10.42 0.59 -4.91
N MET A 275 9.41 0.22 -5.74
CA MET A 275 9.60 -0.17 -7.13
C MET A 275 10.14 0.98 -7.99
N MET A 276 9.59 2.17 -7.84
CA MET A 276 10.07 3.35 -8.54
C MET A 276 11.53 3.65 -8.21
N ILE A 277 11.91 3.59 -6.93
CA ILE A 277 13.29 3.77 -6.50
C ILE A 277 14.19 2.66 -7.07
N ALA A 278 13.74 1.40 -7.04
CA ALA A 278 14.49 0.28 -7.58
C ALA A 278 14.83 0.43 -9.07
N ILE A 279 13.90 1.01 -9.85
CA ILE A 279 14.08 1.20 -11.29
C ILE A 279 14.85 2.50 -11.58
N MET A 280 14.54 3.61 -10.92
CA MET A 280 15.08 4.94 -11.25
C MET A 280 16.49 5.19 -10.72
N ARG A 281 16.89 4.59 -9.59
CA ARG A 281 18.19 4.85 -8.96
C ARG A 281 19.17 3.68 -9.17
N TYR A 282 19.78 3.63 -10.32
CA TYR A 282 20.94 2.80 -10.55
C TYR A 282 22.16 3.38 -9.78
N GLY A 283 22.54 2.73 -8.66
CA GLY A 283 23.92 2.79 -8.16
C GLY A 283 24.37 3.97 -7.30
N LEU A 284 23.52 4.94 -6.94
CA LEU A 284 24.00 6.17 -6.28
C LEU A 284 23.83 6.24 -4.75
N TRP A 285 23.06 5.33 -4.12
CA TRP A 285 22.84 5.41 -2.67
C TRP A 285 22.95 4.04 -2.03
N GLY A 286 23.80 3.92 -1.02
CA GLY A 286 23.91 2.70 -0.21
C GLY A 286 22.60 2.41 0.51
N ILE A 287 21.74 1.62 -0.16
CA ILE A 287 20.41 1.24 0.31
C ILE A 287 20.45 0.65 1.72
N ASP A 288 21.54 -0.05 2.07
CA ASP A 288 21.72 -0.66 3.40
C ASP A 288 21.68 0.39 4.52
N VAL A 289 22.18 1.61 4.26
CA VAL A 289 22.12 2.73 5.22
C VAL A 289 20.69 3.26 5.35
N ILE A 290 19.95 3.37 4.22
CA ILE A 290 18.57 3.85 4.21
C ILE A 290 17.65 2.84 4.88
N ILE A 291 17.73 1.55 4.49
CA ILE A 291 16.93 0.48 5.12
C ILE A 291 17.18 0.44 6.62
N ARG A 292 18.45 0.43 7.03
CA ARG A 292 18.81 0.37 8.46
C ARG A 292 18.24 1.57 9.21
N ARG A 293 18.33 2.78 8.65
CA ARG A 293 17.74 3.99 9.26
C ARG A 293 16.22 3.92 9.30
N THR A 294 15.56 3.59 8.19
CA THR A 294 14.09 3.55 8.12
C THR A 294 13.53 2.52 9.09
N VAL A 295 14.10 1.31 9.15
CA VAL A 295 13.67 0.27 10.10
C VAL A 295 13.90 0.72 11.54
N GLN A 296 15.05 1.37 11.83
CA GLN A 296 15.33 1.88 13.17
C GLN A 296 14.35 2.97 13.60
N TYR A 297 14.09 3.95 12.72
CA TYR A 297 13.11 5.00 13.02
C TYR A 297 11.68 4.44 13.13
N ALA A 298 11.31 3.49 12.31
CA ALA A 298 10.01 2.81 12.40
C ALA A 298 9.84 2.08 13.74
N VAL A 299 10.84 1.28 14.16
CA VAL A 299 10.83 0.59 15.45
C VAL A 299 10.76 1.57 16.61
N VAL A 300 11.57 2.63 16.60
CA VAL A 300 11.54 3.66 17.65
C VAL A 300 10.20 4.38 17.67
N SER A 301 9.62 4.70 16.51
CA SER A 301 8.30 5.34 16.43
C SER A 301 7.18 4.45 16.96
N VAL A 302 7.20 3.16 16.64
CA VAL A 302 6.23 2.19 17.14
C VAL A 302 6.36 2.03 18.67
N LEU A 303 7.59 1.92 19.20
CA LEU A 303 7.84 1.84 20.63
C LEU A 303 7.38 3.09 21.37
N LEU A 304 7.64 4.28 20.80
CA LEU A 304 7.20 5.55 21.36
C LEU A 304 5.67 5.67 21.33
N ALA A 305 5.04 5.27 20.23
CA ALA A 305 3.57 5.24 20.12
C ALA A 305 2.96 4.27 21.14
N ALA A 306 3.49 3.06 21.26
CA ALA A 306 3.04 2.07 22.26
C ALA A 306 3.21 2.58 23.69
N ALA A 307 4.34 3.21 24.01
CA ALA A 307 4.56 3.82 25.31
C ALA A 307 3.59 5.00 25.59
N TYR A 308 3.31 5.81 24.57
CA TYR A 308 2.37 6.92 24.66
C TYR A 308 0.94 6.43 24.91
N PHE A 309 0.41 5.56 24.05
CA PHE A 309 -0.94 5.02 24.20
C PHE A 309 -1.07 4.17 25.46
N GLY A 310 -0.05 3.37 25.79
CA GLY A 310 -0.01 2.59 27.04
C GLY A 310 -0.04 3.48 28.28
N SER A 311 0.69 4.59 28.31
CA SER A 311 0.66 5.52 29.44
C SER A 311 -0.68 6.24 29.58
N ILE A 312 -1.34 6.59 28.45
CA ILE A 312 -2.68 7.19 28.46
C ILE A 312 -3.69 6.21 29.07
N THR A 313 -3.74 4.96 28.58
CA THR A 313 -4.70 3.96 29.05
C THR A 313 -4.51 3.62 30.52
N LEU A 314 -3.27 3.48 30.98
CA LEU A 314 -2.96 3.23 32.40
C LEU A 314 -3.34 4.42 33.27
N LEU A 315 -3.04 5.65 32.86
CA LEU A 315 -3.36 6.84 33.63
C LEU A 315 -4.87 7.08 33.71
N GLN A 316 -5.59 6.95 32.58
CA GLN A 316 -7.05 7.07 32.54
C GLN A 316 -7.72 5.99 33.39
N GLY A 317 -7.26 4.74 33.30
CA GLY A 317 -7.77 3.65 34.14
C GLY A 317 -7.55 3.90 35.63
N SER A 318 -6.39 4.42 36.01
CA SER A 318 -6.06 4.74 37.39
C SER A 318 -6.90 5.91 37.94
N ILE A 319 -7.12 6.96 37.14
CA ILE A 319 -7.94 8.12 37.54
C ILE A 319 -9.41 7.72 37.68
N THR A 320 -9.93 6.94 36.73
CA THR A 320 -11.31 6.46 36.79
C THR A 320 -11.55 5.56 38.01
N ALA A 321 -10.56 4.71 38.36
CA ALA A 321 -10.64 3.85 39.54
C ALA A 321 -10.65 4.64 40.88
N VAL A 322 -9.99 5.80 40.94
CA VAL A 322 -9.88 6.61 42.14
C VAL A 322 -11.02 7.64 42.26
N THR A 323 -11.48 8.22 41.15
CA THR A 323 -12.46 9.32 41.19
C THR A 323 -13.91 8.87 40.94
N GLY A 324 -14.12 7.65 40.49
CA GLY A 324 -15.48 7.10 40.26
C GLY A 324 -16.31 7.84 39.20
N ALA A 325 -15.77 8.90 38.57
CA ALA A 325 -16.43 9.71 37.55
C ALA A 325 -15.49 10.11 36.43
N GLN A 326 -15.96 10.10 35.20
CA GLN A 326 -15.27 10.70 34.05
C GLN A 326 -15.38 12.22 34.14
N SER A 327 -14.46 12.85 34.87
CA SER A 327 -14.38 14.32 34.90
C SER A 327 -13.65 14.83 33.64
N PRO A 328 -14.26 15.70 32.82
CA PRO A 328 -13.62 16.31 31.67
C PRO A 328 -12.29 17.04 32.00
N LEU A 329 -12.22 17.63 33.20
CA LEU A 329 -11.01 18.30 33.70
C LEU A 329 -9.86 17.31 33.96
N ALA A 330 -10.14 16.10 34.45
CA ALA A 330 -9.14 15.08 34.71
C ALA A 330 -8.55 14.55 33.38
N ILE A 331 -9.37 14.42 32.33
CA ILE A 331 -8.93 14.02 30.99
C ILE A 331 -8.00 15.09 30.38
N VAL A 332 -8.36 16.36 30.47
CA VAL A 332 -7.54 17.47 29.95
C VAL A 332 -6.20 17.59 30.70
N LEU A 333 -6.21 17.51 32.02
CA LEU A 333 -4.99 17.57 32.84
C LEU A 333 -4.07 16.38 32.61
N SER A 334 -4.61 15.16 32.49
CA SER A 334 -3.81 13.97 32.20
C SER A 334 -3.19 14.03 30.80
N THR A 335 -3.93 14.51 29.80
CA THR A 335 -3.44 14.66 28.43
C THR A 335 -2.32 15.70 28.35
N LEU A 336 -2.47 16.83 29.03
CA LEU A 336 -1.43 17.86 29.11
C LEU A 336 -0.15 17.37 29.84
N LEU A 337 -0.32 16.62 30.94
CA LEU A 337 0.80 16.03 31.67
C LEU A 337 1.57 15.02 30.82
N ILE A 338 0.85 14.16 30.11
CA ILE A 338 1.44 13.17 29.20
C ILE A 338 2.17 13.87 28.05
N ALA A 339 1.57 14.89 27.44
CA ALA A 339 2.20 15.66 26.38
C ALA A 339 3.49 16.36 26.85
N ALA A 340 3.50 16.89 28.08
CA ALA A 340 4.67 17.53 28.67
C ALA A 340 5.80 16.51 28.97
N LEU A 341 5.47 15.31 29.45
CA LEU A 341 6.45 14.26 29.75
C LEU A 341 6.95 13.55 28.49
N PHE A 342 6.10 13.42 27.47
CA PHE A 342 6.44 12.72 26.24
C PHE A 342 7.48 13.47 25.40
N ASN A 343 7.40 14.78 25.34
CA ASN A 343 8.32 15.58 24.55
C ASN A 343 9.81 15.42 24.94
N PRO A 344 10.19 15.50 26.23
CA PRO A 344 11.58 15.24 26.64
C PRO A 344 11.99 13.77 26.46
N LEU A 345 11.08 12.82 26.65
CA LEU A 345 11.35 11.40 26.44
C LEU A 345 11.64 11.11 24.96
N ARG A 346 10.83 11.62 24.06
CA ARG A 346 11.02 11.53 22.60
C ARG A 346 12.37 12.07 22.18
N GLN A 347 12.74 13.27 22.68
CA GLN A 347 14.02 13.89 22.35
C GLN A 347 15.22 13.09 22.90
N ARG A 348 15.13 12.54 24.11
CA ARG A 348 16.19 11.70 24.69
C ARG A 348 16.37 10.40 23.92
N VAL A 349 15.27 9.74 23.54
CA VAL A 349 15.33 8.48 22.76
C VAL A 349 15.90 8.76 21.36
N GLN A 350 15.44 9.80 20.68
CA GLN A 350 15.98 10.20 19.38
C GLN A 350 17.49 10.54 19.48
N THR A 351 17.89 11.31 20.46
CA THR A 351 19.31 11.68 20.67
C THR A 351 20.18 10.47 21.03
N ALA A 352 19.67 9.52 21.81
CA ALA A 352 20.37 8.29 22.16
C ALA A 352 20.57 7.38 20.94
N VAL A 353 19.54 7.28 20.09
CA VAL A 353 19.60 6.56 18.81
C VAL A 353 20.61 7.22 17.87
N ASP A 354 20.53 8.54 17.71
CA ASP A 354 21.44 9.30 16.85
C ASP A 354 22.90 9.20 17.35
N ARG A 355 23.18 9.32 18.64
CA ARG A 355 24.51 9.16 19.19
C ARG A 355 25.13 7.78 18.99
N ARG A 356 24.33 6.73 19.09
CA ARG A 356 24.83 5.36 18.94
C ARG A 356 25.16 5.00 17.48
N PHE A 357 24.54 5.70 16.52
CA PHE A 357 24.67 5.44 15.10
C PHE A 357 25.53 6.44 14.33
N TYR A 358 25.73 7.67 14.83
CA TYR A 358 26.61 8.67 14.21
C TYR A 358 28.09 8.46 14.53
N ARG A 359 28.43 7.63 15.51
CA ARG A 359 29.83 7.38 15.91
C ARG A 359 30.72 6.80 14.80
N GLN A 360 30.14 6.18 13.77
CA GLN A 360 30.91 5.60 12.65
C GLN A 360 31.30 6.59 11.54
N LYS A 361 30.81 7.81 11.56
CA LYS A 361 31.14 8.80 10.51
C LYS A 361 32.39 9.63 10.86
N TYR A 362 32.77 9.73 12.11
CA TYR A 362 33.94 10.53 12.54
C TYR A 362 35.28 9.82 12.30
N ASP A 363 35.31 8.49 12.36
CA ASP A 363 36.55 7.73 12.18
C ASP A 363 37.09 7.70 10.74
N LYS A 364 36.25 7.91 9.74
CA LYS A 364 36.68 7.88 8.32
C LYS A 364 37.35 9.19 7.84
N GLN A 365 37.10 10.31 8.51
CA GLN A 365 37.71 11.57 8.15
C GLN A 365 39.07 11.79 8.87
N GLN A 366 39.34 11.10 9.97
CA GLN A 366 40.63 11.14 10.66
C GLN A 366 41.68 10.21 10.05
N VAL A 367 41.32 9.29 9.16
CA VAL A 367 42.28 8.38 8.47
C VAL A 367 42.79 8.98 7.16
N LEU A 368 42.23 10.09 6.69
CA LEU A 368 42.63 10.81 5.47
C LEU A 368 43.34 12.17 5.73
N ALA A 369 43.66 12.48 6.97
CA ALA A 369 44.56 13.56 7.41
C ALA A 369 45.85 12.95 7.97
#